data_a3dbfc1f5d5aba981b84e940b3ee5b15
#
_entry.id   a3dbfc1f5d5aba981b84e940b3ee5b15
#
_cell.length_a   1.000
_cell.length_b   1.000
_cell.length_c   1.000
_cell.angle_alpha   90.00
_cell.angle_beta   90.00
_cell.angle_gamma   90.00
#
_symmetry.space_group_name_H-M   'P 1'
#
loop_
_entity.id
_entity.type
_entity.pdbx_description
1 polymer ?
#
loop_
_entity_poly.entity_id
_entity_poly.type
_entity_poly.pdbx_seq_one_letter_code
_entity_poly.pdbx_strand_id
1 'polypeptide(L)'
;MSKLRVAIIFGGKSTEHQVSSAKNIINELDRTKFDLCLIGINEQGQWHEYAEDNYLINSDNPSTISLSQPLRPVAIIPGSTRQQFISLTDGQPLAQIDVVFPIVHGAYGEDGTLQGLLHMIDMPYVGPNIMSSAACMDKDITKRLLDDAGLAVAPFITLMAHQLNDISYNEVVEQLGLPLFIKPANLGSSVGISKVNNEAEFNAALSMAFEYDLKVIIESAIVGREIECAVLGNEEPEVSPCGEIVLNDAFYAYNTKYIDDDGAKVVVPADLDNAISLHIRQTALKAYQVLNCLGMSRVDVFLTEDNQVIINEINTLPGFTNISMYPKLWQSTGLDYQSLITKLIELALEHHKKTAVLKTKCEL
;
A
#
# COMPACT_ATOMS: atom_id res chain seq x y z
N MET A 1 -16.69 -0.47 -29.15
CA MET A 1 -15.83 -1.51 -28.52
C MET A 1 -16.65 -2.11 -27.39
N SER A 2 -16.53 -3.40 -27.11
CA SER A 2 -17.08 -3.97 -25.87
C SER A 2 -16.40 -3.32 -24.67
N LYS A 3 -17.14 -3.09 -23.58
CA LYS A 3 -16.55 -2.62 -22.33
C LYS A 3 -15.56 -3.66 -21.80
N LEU A 4 -14.52 -3.20 -21.13
CA LEU A 4 -13.62 -4.08 -20.36
C LEU A 4 -14.25 -4.41 -19.01
N ARG A 5 -14.09 -5.64 -18.53
CA ARG A 5 -14.58 -6.04 -17.22
C ARG A 5 -13.49 -5.92 -16.18
N VAL A 6 -13.71 -5.05 -15.21
CA VAL A 6 -12.83 -4.79 -14.08
C VAL A 6 -13.31 -5.57 -12.87
N ALA A 7 -12.48 -6.44 -12.30
CA ALA A 7 -12.76 -7.02 -11.00
C ALA A 7 -12.15 -6.15 -9.89
N ILE A 8 -12.99 -5.63 -9.00
CA ILE A 8 -12.52 -5.02 -7.76
C ILE A 8 -12.37 -6.13 -6.73
N ILE A 9 -11.13 -6.38 -6.29
CA ILE A 9 -10.83 -7.33 -5.21
C ILE A 9 -10.60 -6.55 -3.92
N PHE A 10 -11.37 -6.87 -2.87
CA PHE A 10 -11.39 -6.10 -1.62
C PHE A 10 -11.61 -6.98 -0.40
N GLY A 11 -11.40 -6.43 0.80
CA GLY A 11 -11.42 -7.16 2.05
C GLY A 11 -10.05 -7.76 2.38
N GLY A 12 -10.00 -8.94 2.95
CA GLY A 12 -8.74 -9.64 3.22
C GLY A 12 -8.67 -10.26 4.61
N LYS A 13 -7.61 -11.02 4.84
CA LYS A 13 -7.32 -11.72 6.09
C LYS A 13 -6.45 -10.87 7.04
N SER A 14 -5.97 -9.73 6.58
CA SER A 14 -5.12 -8.83 7.35
C SER A 14 -5.86 -8.17 8.51
N THR A 15 -5.13 -7.78 9.54
CA THR A 15 -5.61 -6.89 10.62
C THR A 15 -5.99 -5.50 10.10
N GLU A 16 -5.56 -5.17 8.88
CA GLU A 16 -5.84 -3.92 8.16
C GLU A 16 -7.06 -4.03 7.23
N HIS A 17 -7.97 -4.96 7.51
CA HIS A 17 -9.16 -5.22 6.70
C HIS A 17 -9.97 -3.95 6.44
N GLN A 18 -9.91 -3.43 5.21
CA GLN A 18 -10.61 -2.21 4.80
C GLN A 18 -11.56 -2.48 3.63
N VAL A 19 -12.84 -2.52 3.93
CA VAL A 19 -13.88 -2.69 2.91
C VAL A 19 -14.36 -1.34 2.35
N SER A 20 -14.15 -0.24 3.10
CA SER A 20 -14.65 1.09 2.77
C SER A 20 -13.98 1.70 1.52
N SER A 21 -12.71 1.42 1.28
CA SER A 21 -11.97 1.97 0.12
C SER A 21 -12.55 1.49 -1.21
N ALA A 22 -13.07 0.26 -1.28
CA ALA A 22 -13.69 -0.28 -2.47
C ALA A 22 -14.96 0.50 -2.88
N LYS A 23 -15.76 0.99 -1.92
CA LYS A 23 -17.00 1.73 -2.18
C LYS A 23 -16.76 2.95 -3.07
N ASN A 24 -15.70 3.71 -2.82
CA ASN A 24 -15.42 4.91 -3.59
C ASN A 24 -15.01 4.57 -5.04
N ILE A 25 -14.15 3.58 -5.24
CA ILE A 25 -13.74 3.14 -6.58
C ILE A 25 -14.94 2.60 -7.37
N ILE A 26 -15.80 1.79 -6.73
CA ILE A 26 -17.01 1.21 -7.35
C ILE A 26 -17.96 2.31 -7.82
N ASN A 27 -18.18 3.34 -7.00
CA ASN A 27 -19.06 4.45 -7.30
C ASN A 27 -18.55 5.34 -8.44
N GLU A 28 -17.23 5.54 -8.50
CA GLU A 28 -16.58 6.47 -9.44
C GLU A 28 -16.03 5.78 -10.69
N LEU A 29 -16.12 4.45 -10.80
CA LEU A 29 -15.70 3.73 -12.00
C LEU A 29 -16.48 4.18 -13.23
N ASP A 30 -15.81 4.54 -14.32
CA ASP A 30 -16.44 4.96 -15.58
C ASP A 30 -17.22 3.80 -16.22
N ARG A 31 -18.52 3.78 -15.94
CA ARG A 31 -19.44 2.73 -16.45
C ARG A 31 -19.68 2.80 -17.95
N THR A 32 -19.21 3.83 -18.63
CA THR A 32 -19.23 3.89 -20.09
C THR A 32 -18.14 3.04 -20.72
N LYS A 33 -17.01 2.87 -20.01
CA LYS A 33 -15.83 2.12 -20.44
C LYS A 33 -15.73 0.73 -19.81
N PHE A 34 -16.21 0.57 -18.57
CA PHE A 34 -15.98 -0.60 -17.76
C PHE A 34 -17.24 -1.26 -17.24
N ASP A 35 -17.30 -2.58 -17.30
CA ASP A 35 -18.22 -3.43 -16.55
C ASP A 35 -17.55 -3.85 -15.24
N LEU A 36 -18.33 -3.99 -14.17
CA LEU A 36 -17.84 -4.33 -12.84
C LEU A 36 -18.03 -5.80 -12.50
N CYS A 37 -17.08 -6.36 -11.77
CA CYS A 37 -17.20 -7.62 -11.03
C CYS A 37 -16.68 -7.39 -9.61
N LEU A 38 -17.43 -7.77 -8.59
CA LEU A 38 -17.02 -7.61 -7.19
C LEU A 38 -16.59 -8.93 -6.59
N ILE A 39 -15.33 -9.00 -6.13
CA ILE A 39 -14.78 -10.16 -5.46
C ILE A 39 -14.31 -9.74 -4.07
N GLY A 40 -15.04 -10.15 -3.05
CA GLY A 40 -14.69 -9.91 -1.65
C GLY A 40 -13.92 -11.09 -1.06
N ILE A 41 -12.90 -10.79 -0.25
CA ILE A 41 -12.14 -11.75 0.54
C ILE A 41 -12.57 -11.55 1.99
N ASN A 42 -13.09 -12.61 2.62
CA ASN A 42 -13.47 -12.55 4.02
C ASN A 42 -12.24 -12.72 4.96
N GLU A 43 -12.45 -12.55 6.26
CA GLU A 43 -11.39 -12.69 7.28
C GLU A 43 -10.73 -14.08 7.33
N GLN A 44 -11.43 -15.12 6.84
CA GLN A 44 -10.89 -16.46 6.70
C GLN A 44 -10.05 -16.66 5.43
N GLY A 45 -9.98 -15.60 4.57
CA GLY A 45 -9.25 -15.64 3.30
C GLY A 45 -10.03 -16.31 2.16
N GLN A 46 -11.34 -16.52 2.31
CA GLN A 46 -12.18 -17.14 1.29
C GLN A 46 -12.68 -16.07 0.32
N TRP A 47 -12.67 -16.40 -0.96
CA TRP A 47 -13.04 -15.52 -2.05
C TRP A 47 -14.49 -15.73 -2.48
N HIS A 48 -15.24 -14.66 -2.63
CA HIS A 48 -16.64 -14.71 -3.02
C HIS A 48 -16.98 -13.60 -4.01
N GLU A 49 -17.86 -13.90 -4.97
CA GLU A 49 -18.48 -12.90 -5.80
C GLU A 49 -19.66 -12.25 -5.06
N TYR A 50 -19.80 -10.93 -5.20
CA TYR A 50 -20.86 -10.13 -4.57
C TYR A 50 -21.71 -9.40 -5.59
N ALA A 51 -22.97 -9.15 -5.23
CA ALA A 51 -23.84 -8.28 -6.02
C ALA A 51 -23.45 -6.81 -5.79
N GLU A 52 -23.49 -6.02 -6.87
CA GLU A 52 -23.09 -4.62 -6.83
C GLU A 52 -23.97 -3.76 -5.91
N ASP A 53 -25.26 -4.05 -5.86
CA ASP A 53 -26.27 -3.30 -5.10
C ASP A 53 -26.30 -3.64 -3.60
N ASN A 54 -25.67 -4.73 -3.19
CA ASN A 54 -25.75 -5.22 -1.81
C ASN A 54 -24.49 -6.00 -1.37
N TYR A 55 -23.28 -5.44 -1.52
CA TYR A 55 -22.04 -6.13 -1.11
C TYR A 55 -21.57 -5.75 0.30
N LEU A 56 -22.13 -4.67 0.90
CA LEU A 56 -21.76 -4.15 2.22
C LEU A 56 -22.94 -4.08 3.18
N ILE A 57 -22.65 -4.35 4.44
CA ILE A 57 -23.50 -4.05 5.60
C ILE A 57 -22.90 -2.85 6.32
N ASN A 58 -23.74 -1.94 6.81
CA ASN A 58 -23.34 -0.73 7.53
C ASN A 58 -22.32 0.15 6.75
N SER A 59 -22.54 0.30 5.45
CA SER A 59 -21.60 0.98 4.53
C SER A 59 -21.23 2.41 4.92
N ASP A 60 -21.99 3.04 5.81
CA ASP A 60 -21.80 4.43 6.25
C ASP A 60 -21.09 4.54 7.62
N ASN A 61 -20.76 3.42 8.25
CA ASN A 61 -20.06 3.39 9.53
C ASN A 61 -18.76 2.58 9.43
N PRO A 62 -17.58 3.24 9.34
CA PRO A 62 -16.29 2.57 9.18
C PRO A 62 -15.97 1.55 10.27
N SER A 63 -16.47 1.73 11.50
CA SER A 63 -16.19 0.83 12.63
C SER A 63 -17.03 -0.46 12.61
N THR A 64 -18.10 -0.52 11.82
CA THR A 64 -19.02 -1.66 11.76
C THR A 64 -19.29 -2.15 10.33
N ILE A 65 -18.61 -1.57 9.35
CA ILE A 65 -18.72 -1.99 7.95
C ILE A 65 -18.24 -3.43 7.80
N SER A 66 -19.00 -4.24 7.08
CA SER A 66 -18.66 -5.63 6.82
C SER A 66 -19.21 -6.09 5.46
N LEU A 67 -18.70 -7.24 4.99
CA LEU A 67 -19.21 -7.88 3.79
C LEU A 67 -20.63 -8.42 4.03
N SER A 68 -21.50 -8.28 3.04
CA SER A 68 -22.85 -8.84 3.06
C SER A 68 -22.84 -10.33 2.70
N GLN A 69 -24.03 -10.88 2.41
CA GLN A 69 -24.13 -12.25 1.92
C GLN A 69 -23.63 -12.34 0.48
N PRO A 70 -22.64 -13.22 0.18
CA PRO A 70 -22.12 -13.39 -1.16
C PRO A 70 -23.11 -14.07 -2.12
N LEU A 71 -22.93 -13.84 -3.40
CA LEU A 71 -23.66 -14.57 -4.45
C LEU A 71 -23.19 -16.02 -4.54
N ARG A 72 -21.87 -16.24 -4.55
CA ARG A 72 -21.25 -17.56 -4.65
C ARG A 72 -19.76 -17.54 -4.26
N PRO A 73 -19.22 -18.65 -3.77
CA PRO A 73 -17.80 -18.79 -3.56
C PRO A 73 -17.07 -18.92 -4.91
N VAL A 74 -15.85 -18.37 -4.97
CA VAL A 74 -15.03 -18.28 -6.18
C VAL A 74 -13.68 -18.95 -5.95
N ALA A 75 -13.19 -19.66 -6.97
CA ALA A 75 -11.82 -20.16 -7.02
C ALA A 75 -11.10 -19.66 -8.28
N ILE A 76 -9.77 -19.77 -8.24
CA ILE A 76 -8.88 -19.37 -9.32
C ILE A 76 -8.28 -20.62 -9.95
N ILE A 77 -8.16 -20.63 -11.28
CA ILE A 77 -7.54 -21.73 -12.03
C ILE A 77 -6.11 -21.34 -12.42
N PRO A 78 -5.09 -21.83 -11.73
CA PRO A 78 -3.70 -21.59 -12.11
C PRO A 78 -3.38 -22.07 -13.53
N GLY A 79 -2.57 -21.27 -14.26
CA GLY A 79 -2.18 -21.59 -15.64
C GLY A 79 -3.25 -21.35 -16.71
N SER A 80 -4.43 -20.88 -16.33
CA SER A 80 -5.44 -20.43 -17.29
C SER A 80 -5.14 -18.99 -17.72
N THR A 81 -5.26 -18.72 -19.02
CA THR A 81 -5.11 -17.36 -19.59
C THR A 81 -6.45 -16.72 -19.95
N ARG A 82 -7.54 -17.46 -19.76
CA ARG A 82 -8.91 -17.01 -19.95
C ARG A 82 -9.85 -17.68 -18.95
N GLN A 83 -10.88 -16.96 -18.53
CA GLN A 83 -11.87 -17.48 -17.57
C GLN A 83 -11.19 -18.04 -16.31
N GLN A 84 -10.26 -17.27 -15.79
CA GLN A 84 -9.39 -17.67 -14.66
C GLN A 84 -10.16 -17.87 -13.35
N PHE A 85 -11.37 -17.32 -13.24
CA PHE A 85 -12.22 -17.39 -12.06
C PHE A 85 -13.42 -18.31 -12.31
N ILE A 86 -13.66 -19.24 -11.38
CA ILE A 86 -14.79 -20.20 -11.45
C ILE A 86 -15.65 -20.10 -10.19
N SER A 87 -16.92 -20.35 -10.37
CA SER A 87 -17.87 -20.56 -9.27
C SER A 87 -17.66 -21.94 -8.66
N LEU A 88 -17.47 -22.02 -7.35
CA LEU A 88 -17.42 -23.30 -6.64
C LEU A 88 -18.81 -23.93 -6.43
N THR A 89 -19.90 -23.19 -6.72
CA THR A 89 -21.26 -23.72 -6.59
C THR A 89 -21.60 -24.71 -7.70
N ASP A 90 -21.18 -24.41 -8.93
CA ASP A 90 -21.56 -25.18 -10.13
C ASP A 90 -20.37 -25.49 -11.06
N GLY A 91 -19.15 -25.07 -10.69
CA GLY A 91 -17.94 -25.27 -11.48
C GLY A 91 -17.89 -24.43 -12.77
N GLN A 92 -18.83 -23.52 -13.00
CA GLN A 92 -18.84 -22.70 -14.21
C GLN A 92 -17.90 -21.51 -14.09
N PRO A 93 -17.22 -21.13 -15.19
CA PRO A 93 -16.41 -19.91 -15.18
C PRO A 93 -17.27 -18.67 -14.99
N LEU A 94 -16.72 -17.69 -14.25
CA LEU A 94 -17.28 -16.35 -14.24
C LEU A 94 -17.12 -15.72 -15.63
N ALA A 95 -17.90 -14.67 -15.91
CA ALA A 95 -17.67 -13.87 -17.11
C ALA A 95 -16.22 -13.36 -17.13
N GLN A 96 -15.61 -13.34 -18.33
CA GLN A 96 -14.21 -12.93 -18.50
C GLN A 96 -13.92 -11.63 -17.76
N ILE A 97 -12.90 -11.65 -16.94
CA ILE A 97 -12.30 -10.48 -16.29
C ILE A 97 -11.09 -10.06 -17.11
N ASP A 98 -10.98 -8.78 -17.43
CA ASP A 98 -9.92 -8.24 -18.27
C ASP A 98 -8.80 -7.61 -17.43
N VAL A 99 -9.12 -7.11 -16.24
CA VAL A 99 -8.16 -6.50 -15.32
C VAL A 99 -8.68 -6.56 -13.88
N VAL A 100 -7.77 -6.68 -12.93
CA VAL A 100 -8.06 -6.64 -11.49
C VAL A 100 -7.63 -5.29 -10.91
N PHE A 101 -8.48 -4.67 -10.10
CA PHE A 101 -8.14 -3.55 -9.24
C PHE A 101 -8.17 -4.03 -7.79
N PRO A 102 -7.00 -4.36 -7.21
CA PRO A 102 -6.94 -4.83 -5.83
C PRO A 102 -7.04 -3.67 -4.84
N ILE A 103 -7.87 -3.82 -3.82
CA ILE A 103 -7.99 -2.96 -2.64
C ILE A 103 -7.94 -3.87 -1.42
N VAL A 104 -6.79 -4.47 -1.22
CA VAL A 104 -6.48 -5.36 -0.10
C VAL A 104 -5.23 -4.79 0.57
N HIS A 105 -5.43 -4.16 1.72
CA HIS A 105 -4.33 -3.52 2.45
C HIS A 105 -3.61 -4.52 3.37
N GLY A 106 -2.34 -4.25 3.63
CA GLY A 106 -1.48 -5.03 4.51
C GLY A 106 -1.09 -6.40 3.96
N ALA A 107 -0.88 -7.35 4.86
CA ALA A 107 -0.46 -8.71 4.51
C ALA A 107 -1.44 -9.40 3.55
N TYR A 108 -0.90 -10.18 2.62
CA TYR A 108 -1.56 -10.83 1.49
C TYR A 108 -2.09 -9.90 0.39
N GLY A 109 -2.10 -8.58 0.59
CA GLY A 109 -2.55 -7.61 -0.41
C GLY A 109 -1.42 -6.75 -0.99
N GLU A 110 -0.49 -6.29 -0.13
CA GLU A 110 0.59 -5.38 -0.47
C GLU A 110 1.98 -6.02 -0.43
N ASP A 111 2.08 -7.29 -0.04
CA ASP A 111 3.33 -8.03 0.18
C ASP A 111 3.82 -8.86 -1.03
N GLY A 112 3.21 -8.70 -2.18
CA GLY A 112 3.52 -9.47 -3.38
C GLY A 112 2.74 -10.79 -3.51
N THR A 113 2.04 -11.24 -2.47
CA THR A 113 1.29 -12.50 -2.48
C THR A 113 0.13 -12.47 -3.47
N LEU A 114 -0.74 -11.46 -3.40
CA LEU A 114 -1.84 -11.27 -4.33
C LEU A 114 -1.33 -11.02 -5.75
N GLN A 115 -0.31 -10.19 -5.90
CA GLN A 115 0.34 -9.90 -7.18
C GLN A 115 0.90 -11.18 -7.83
N GLY A 116 1.54 -12.04 -7.03
CA GLY A 116 2.04 -13.35 -7.47
C GLY A 116 0.94 -14.28 -7.95
N LEU A 117 -0.18 -14.33 -7.22
CA LEU A 117 -1.34 -15.13 -7.60
C LEU A 117 -1.93 -14.64 -8.93
N LEU A 118 -2.12 -13.34 -9.09
CA LEU A 118 -2.65 -12.74 -10.32
C LEU A 118 -1.68 -12.94 -11.51
N HIS A 119 -0.37 -12.82 -11.26
CA HIS A 119 0.65 -13.08 -12.26
C HIS A 119 0.65 -14.54 -12.75
N MET A 120 0.48 -15.52 -11.85
CA MET A 120 0.41 -16.95 -12.19
C MET A 120 -0.77 -17.30 -13.11
N ILE A 121 -1.82 -16.51 -13.10
CA ILE A 121 -3.00 -16.70 -13.95
C ILE A 121 -3.05 -15.73 -15.14
N ASP A 122 -1.93 -15.06 -15.44
CA ASP A 122 -1.80 -14.13 -16.57
C ASP A 122 -2.87 -13.02 -16.53
N MET A 123 -3.13 -12.47 -15.33
CA MET A 123 -4.16 -11.46 -15.09
C MET A 123 -3.52 -10.07 -14.93
N PRO A 124 -3.87 -9.08 -15.77
CA PRO A 124 -3.49 -7.68 -15.53
C PRO A 124 -4.04 -7.18 -14.19
N TYR A 125 -3.25 -6.44 -13.44
CA TYR A 125 -3.69 -5.85 -12.18
C TYR A 125 -3.11 -4.46 -11.95
N VAL A 126 -3.89 -3.63 -11.26
CA VAL A 126 -3.49 -2.28 -10.87
C VAL A 126 -2.52 -2.33 -9.70
N GLY A 127 -1.51 -1.47 -9.74
CA GLY A 127 -0.51 -1.32 -8.68
C GLY A 127 0.85 -1.93 -9.03
N PRO A 128 1.79 -1.88 -8.09
CA PRO A 128 3.15 -2.36 -8.24
C PRO A 128 3.24 -3.88 -8.48
N ASN A 129 4.37 -4.31 -9.04
CA ASN A 129 4.64 -5.72 -9.30
C ASN A 129 4.97 -6.51 -8.03
N ILE A 130 5.21 -7.83 -8.17
CA ILE A 130 5.50 -8.74 -7.06
C ILE A 130 6.71 -8.27 -6.24
N MET A 131 7.80 -7.95 -6.95
CA MET A 131 9.07 -7.59 -6.29
C MET A 131 8.95 -6.28 -5.53
N SER A 132 8.39 -5.24 -6.16
CA SER A 132 8.21 -3.94 -5.50
C SER A 132 7.24 -4.00 -4.34
N SER A 133 6.13 -4.73 -4.48
CA SER A 133 5.18 -4.94 -3.38
C SER A 133 5.86 -5.61 -2.17
N ALA A 134 6.58 -6.72 -2.39
CA ALA A 134 7.28 -7.43 -1.34
C ALA A 134 8.42 -6.59 -0.71
N ALA A 135 9.20 -5.90 -1.54
CA ALA A 135 10.30 -5.05 -1.05
C ALA A 135 9.80 -3.85 -0.26
N CYS A 136 8.73 -3.17 -0.72
CA CYS A 136 8.17 -2.01 -0.04
C CYS A 136 7.46 -2.37 1.28
N MET A 137 6.90 -3.59 1.37
CA MET A 137 6.26 -4.07 2.60
C MET A 137 7.29 -4.32 3.70
N ASP A 138 8.47 -4.80 3.36
CA ASP A 138 9.56 -5.08 4.29
C ASP A 138 10.42 -3.84 4.53
N LYS A 139 10.23 -3.19 5.68
CA LYS A 139 10.93 -1.94 6.04
C LYS A 139 12.45 -2.06 6.06
N ASP A 140 13.00 -3.22 6.43
CA ASP A 140 14.43 -3.48 6.41
C ASP A 140 14.96 -3.51 4.96
N ILE A 141 14.31 -4.28 4.09
CA ILE A 141 14.71 -4.38 2.68
C ILE A 141 14.54 -3.04 1.96
N THR A 142 13.40 -2.36 2.17
CA THR A 142 13.17 -1.02 1.63
C THR A 142 14.31 -0.06 2.00
N LYS A 143 14.65 0.04 3.28
CA LYS A 143 15.69 0.97 3.76
C LYS A 143 17.06 0.62 3.19
N ARG A 144 17.43 -0.65 3.13
CA ARG A 144 18.71 -1.09 2.53
C ARG A 144 18.82 -0.72 1.06
N LEU A 145 17.75 -0.93 0.27
CA LEU A 145 17.74 -0.60 -1.16
C LEU A 145 17.79 0.91 -1.39
N LEU A 146 17.09 1.68 -0.57
CA LEU A 146 17.10 3.15 -0.64
C LEU A 146 18.47 3.72 -0.25
N ASP A 147 19.09 3.21 0.82
CA ASP A 147 20.41 3.61 1.29
C ASP A 147 21.51 3.29 0.26
N ASP A 148 21.49 2.07 -0.32
CA ASP A 148 22.39 1.67 -1.42
C ASP A 148 22.30 2.62 -2.63
N ALA A 149 21.09 3.12 -2.90
CA ALA A 149 20.83 4.10 -3.94
C ALA A 149 21.22 5.55 -3.56
N GLY A 150 21.73 5.78 -2.34
CA GLY A 150 22.10 7.08 -1.81
C GLY A 150 20.90 7.97 -1.50
N LEU A 151 19.79 7.39 -1.06
CA LEU A 151 18.62 8.08 -0.54
C LEU A 151 18.65 8.01 0.99
N ALA A 152 18.42 9.14 1.66
CA ALA A 152 18.46 9.20 3.10
C ALA A 152 17.26 8.48 3.74
N VAL A 153 17.55 7.60 4.69
CA VAL A 153 16.58 6.89 5.55
C VAL A 153 16.97 7.08 7.01
N ALA A 154 16.02 6.94 7.93
CA ALA A 154 16.36 6.97 9.35
C ALA A 154 17.37 5.87 9.68
N PRO A 155 18.45 6.14 10.46
CA PRO A 155 19.35 5.12 10.94
C PRO A 155 18.61 4.00 11.66
N PHE A 156 18.98 2.74 11.43
CA PHE A 156 18.23 1.60 11.95
C PHE A 156 19.11 0.39 12.24
N ILE A 157 18.57 -0.49 13.09
CA ILE A 157 19.10 -1.83 13.38
C ILE A 157 17.96 -2.82 13.10
N THR A 158 18.28 -3.91 12.40
CA THR A 158 17.35 -5.03 12.19
C THR A 158 17.63 -6.13 13.19
N LEU A 159 16.58 -6.65 13.83
CA LEU A 159 16.65 -7.72 14.79
C LEU A 159 15.73 -8.86 14.40
N MET A 160 16.28 -10.08 14.35
CA MET A 160 15.49 -11.29 14.17
C MET A 160 15.08 -11.88 15.53
N ALA A 161 13.93 -12.54 15.60
CA ALA A 161 13.40 -13.10 16.84
C ALA A 161 14.39 -14.01 17.59
N HIS A 162 15.20 -14.78 16.89
CA HIS A 162 16.21 -15.65 17.48
C HIS A 162 17.41 -14.90 18.09
N GLN A 163 17.57 -13.60 17.78
CA GLN A 163 18.65 -12.74 18.29
C GLN A 163 18.20 -11.86 19.47
N LEU A 164 16.97 -12.03 19.96
CA LEU A 164 16.41 -11.17 21.01
C LEU A 164 17.27 -11.12 22.29
N ASN A 165 17.95 -12.21 22.62
CA ASN A 165 18.81 -12.28 23.82
C ASN A 165 20.22 -11.70 23.56
N ASP A 166 20.56 -11.38 22.34
CA ASP A 166 21.90 -10.91 21.96
C ASP A 166 21.96 -9.38 21.85
N ILE A 167 20.80 -8.69 21.92
CA ILE A 167 20.74 -7.24 21.77
C ILE A 167 20.89 -6.54 23.12
N SER A 168 21.70 -5.50 23.15
CA SER A 168 21.92 -4.64 24.32
C SER A 168 21.24 -3.28 24.10
N TYR A 169 20.37 -2.87 25.02
CA TYR A 169 19.76 -1.53 25.02
C TYR A 169 20.82 -0.41 24.93
N ASN A 170 21.91 -0.52 25.72
CA ASN A 170 22.94 0.51 25.75
C ASN A 170 23.68 0.64 24.42
N GLU A 171 23.99 -0.48 23.75
CA GLU A 171 24.62 -0.48 22.43
C GLU A 171 23.70 0.11 21.35
N VAL A 172 22.41 -0.19 21.41
CA VAL A 172 21.42 0.41 20.50
C VAL A 172 21.33 1.92 20.72
N VAL A 173 21.26 2.37 21.96
CA VAL A 173 21.19 3.82 22.26
C VAL A 173 22.49 4.53 21.89
N GLU A 174 23.66 3.90 22.06
CA GLU A 174 24.94 4.47 21.61
C GLU A 174 24.97 4.67 20.08
N GLN A 175 24.40 3.73 19.33
CA GLN A 175 24.39 3.77 17.86
C GLN A 175 23.31 4.68 17.29
N LEU A 176 22.07 4.64 17.84
CA LEU A 176 20.90 5.27 17.26
C LEU A 176 20.41 6.51 18.02
N GLY A 177 20.80 6.70 19.28
CA GLY A 177 20.28 7.75 20.15
C GLY A 177 18.88 7.45 20.69
N LEU A 178 18.29 8.41 21.39
CA LEU A 178 16.91 8.39 21.88
C LEU A 178 16.18 9.66 21.40
N PRO A 179 14.86 9.61 21.19
CA PRO A 179 13.99 8.44 21.29
C PRO A 179 14.15 7.49 20.10
N LEU A 180 13.69 6.24 20.28
CA LEU A 180 13.68 5.20 19.25
C LEU A 180 12.23 4.87 18.85
N PHE A 181 12.06 4.31 17.64
CA PHE A 181 10.85 3.59 17.25
C PHE A 181 11.19 2.12 17.01
N ILE A 182 10.37 1.23 17.57
CA ILE A 182 10.44 -0.22 17.36
C ILE A 182 9.21 -0.65 16.59
N LYS A 183 9.41 -1.35 15.47
CA LYS A 183 8.36 -1.67 14.49
C LYS A 183 8.52 -3.10 13.99
N PRO A 184 7.44 -3.88 13.81
CA PRO A 184 7.47 -5.05 12.95
C PRO A 184 7.92 -4.66 11.54
N ALA A 185 8.74 -5.51 10.88
CA ALA A 185 9.27 -5.16 9.56
C ALA A 185 8.19 -5.19 8.45
N ASN A 186 7.22 -6.13 8.53
CA ASN A 186 6.26 -6.41 7.47
C ASN A 186 4.81 -6.06 7.83
N LEU A 187 4.59 -4.96 8.55
CA LEU A 187 3.26 -4.47 8.87
C LEU A 187 3.11 -2.99 8.55
N GLY A 188 1.90 -2.61 8.13
CA GLY A 188 1.49 -1.24 7.90
C GLY A 188 0.64 -0.66 9.05
N SER A 189 0.00 0.50 8.78
CA SER A 189 -1.03 1.11 9.63
C SER A 189 -0.64 1.32 11.10
N SER A 190 0.63 1.49 11.39
CA SER A 190 1.18 1.68 12.75
C SER A 190 0.93 0.52 13.73
N VAL A 191 0.53 -0.66 13.25
CA VAL A 191 0.32 -1.85 14.10
C VAL A 191 1.66 -2.33 14.67
N GLY A 192 1.71 -2.52 16.00
CA GLY A 192 2.90 -3.01 16.69
C GLY A 192 4.05 -1.99 16.78
N ILE A 193 3.83 -0.71 16.44
CA ILE A 193 4.84 0.35 16.55
C ILE A 193 4.84 0.95 17.95
N SER A 194 6.03 1.11 18.53
CA SER A 194 6.23 1.76 19.81
C SER A 194 7.32 2.80 19.77
N LYS A 195 7.07 3.96 20.39
CA LYS A 195 8.10 4.94 20.73
C LYS A 195 8.74 4.58 22.05
N VAL A 196 10.05 4.67 22.13
CA VAL A 196 10.87 4.19 23.25
C VAL A 196 11.79 5.31 23.73
N ASN A 197 11.75 5.58 25.04
CA ASN A 197 12.58 6.61 25.69
C ASN A 197 13.49 6.04 26.77
N ASN A 198 13.31 4.78 27.17
CA ASN A 198 14.06 4.11 28.23
C ASN A 198 14.10 2.58 28.04
N GLU A 199 14.91 1.90 28.84
CA GLU A 199 15.12 0.45 28.73
C GLU A 199 13.86 -0.39 29.02
N ALA A 200 13.01 0.04 29.94
CA ALA A 200 11.76 -0.69 30.26
C ALA A 200 10.81 -0.66 29.06
N GLU A 201 10.66 0.53 28.42
CA GLU A 201 9.87 0.69 27.19
C GLU A 201 10.47 -0.10 26.03
N PHE A 202 11.83 -0.14 25.91
CA PHE A 202 12.54 -0.90 24.89
C PHE A 202 12.18 -2.40 24.94
N ASN A 203 12.30 -3.00 26.11
CA ASN A 203 12.00 -4.43 26.29
C ASN A 203 10.53 -4.76 26.03
N ALA A 204 9.61 -3.90 26.49
CA ALA A 204 8.18 -4.05 26.24
C ALA A 204 7.85 -3.92 24.74
N ALA A 205 8.44 -2.94 24.08
CA ALA A 205 8.24 -2.69 22.66
C ALA A 205 8.76 -3.84 21.77
N LEU A 206 9.93 -4.40 22.08
CA LEU A 206 10.45 -5.59 21.37
C LEU A 206 9.52 -6.78 21.55
N SER A 207 9.08 -7.05 22.78
CA SER A 207 8.16 -8.15 23.07
C SER A 207 6.87 -8.01 22.26
N MET A 208 6.28 -6.81 22.24
CA MET A 208 5.07 -6.52 21.47
C MET A 208 5.30 -6.64 19.96
N ALA A 209 6.38 -6.09 19.42
CA ALA A 209 6.65 -6.13 17.99
C ALA A 209 6.86 -7.57 17.47
N PHE A 210 7.49 -8.44 18.27
CA PHE A 210 7.66 -9.86 17.95
C PHE A 210 6.37 -10.70 18.09
N GLU A 211 5.29 -10.17 18.61
CA GLU A 211 3.97 -10.83 18.50
C GLU A 211 3.42 -10.79 17.07
N TYR A 212 3.89 -9.84 16.27
CA TYR A 212 3.41 -9.59 14.91
C TYR A 212 4.35 -10.05 13.80
N ASP A 213 5.67 -10.06 14.03
CA ASP A 213 6.66 -10.41 13.01
C ASP A 213 7.89 -11.08 13.63
N LEU A 214 8.55 -11.96 12.88
CA LEU A 214 9.82 -12.57 13.26
C LEU A 214 11.03 -11.65 13.02
N LYS A 215 10.82 -10.53 12.35
CA LYS A 215 11.80 -9.48 12.05
C LYS A 215 11.28 -8.13 12.54
N VAL A 216 12.09 -7.45 13.33
CA VAL A 216 11.81 -6.14 13.90
C VAL A 216 12.85 -5.15 13.45
N ILE A 217 12.44 -3.92 13.21
CA ILE A 217 13.34 -2.79 12.95
C ILE A 217 13.31 -1.83 14.14
N ILE A 218 14.48 -1.41 14.57
CA ILE A 218 14.69 -0.40 15.61
C ILE A 218 15.31 0.80 14.91
N GLU A 219 14.68 1.96 14.95
CA GLU A 219 15.14 3.14 14.22
C GLU A 219 15.17 4.40 15.08
N SER A 220 16.09 5.31 14.75
CA SER A 220 16.14 6.65 15.33
C SER A 220 14.86 7.41 15.03
N ALA A 221 14.29 8.09 16.01
CA ALA A 221 13.16 8.99 15.77
C ALA A 221 13.63 10.21 14.98
N ILE A 222 12.99 10.46 13.86
CA ILE A 222 13.23 11.65 13.06
C ILE A 222 12.24 12.75 13.48
N VAL A 223 12.76 13.92 13.79
CA VAL A 223 11.94 15.12 14.04
C VAL A 223 11.83 15.91 12.76
N GLY A 224 10.62 16.05 12.24
CA GLY A 224 10.36 16.74 10.99
C GLY A 224 8.87 16.81 10.66
N ARG A 225 8.56 17.50 9.57
CA ARG A 225 7.22 17.57 8.99
C ARG A 225 6.98 16.29 8.19
N GLU A 226 5.79 15.71 8.30
CA GLU A 226 5.40 14.53 7.50
C GLU A 226 4.85 14.98 6.16
N ILE A 227 5.62 14.73 5.10
CA ILE A 227 5.27 15.12 3.73
C ILE A 227 5.06 13.87 2.89
N GLU A 228 3.98 13.87 2.11
CA GLU A 228 3.59 12.76 1.25
C GLU A 228 3.55 13.20 -0.21
N CYS A 229 4.03 12.34 -1.12
CA CYS A 229 3.95 12.51 -2.56
C CYS A 229 3.31 11.28 -3.22
N ALA A 230 2.37 11.51 -4.13
CA ALA A 230 1.83 10.46 -4.97
C ALA A 230 2.66 10.32 -6.25
N VAL A 231 2.97 9.08 -6.63
CA VAL A 231 3.64 8.75 -7.90
C VAL A 231 2.69 7.91 -8.75
N LEU A 232 2.62 8.21 -10.05
CA LEU A 232 1.70 7.58 -11.00
C LEU A 232 2.40 7.32 -12.33
N GLY A 233 2.43 6.09 -12.79
CA GLY A 233 2.98 5.71 -14.10
C GLY A 233 3.82 4.45 -14.07
N ASN A 234 4.24 4.01 -15.25
CA ASN A 234 5.13 2.86 -15.45
C ASN A 234 6.56 3.33 -15.73
N GLU A 235 7.00 3.38 -16.99
CA GLU A 235 8.37 3.75 -17.38
C GLU A 235 8.69 5.24 -17.20
N GLU A 236 7.70 6.10 -17.38
CA GLU A 236 7.81 7.57 -17.23
C GLU A 236 6.83 8.06 -16.16
N PRO A 237 7.09 7.75 -14.87
CA PRO A 237 6.18 8.11 -13.80
C PRO A 237 6.20 9.62 -13.49
N GLU A 238 5.03 10.14 -13.18
CA GLU A 238 4.80 11.50 -12.74
C GLU A 238 4.68 11.56 -11.22
N VAL A 239 5.08 12.70 -10.63
CA VAL A 239 4.97 12.95 -9.19
C VAL A 239 4.05 14.13 -8.94
N SER A 240 3.08 13.94 -8.07
CA SER A 240 2.14 14.98 -7.64
C SER A 240 2.84 16.16 -6.92
N PRO A 241 2.16 17.28 -6.67
CA PRO A 241 2.54 18.20 -5.60
C PRO A 241 2.67 17.47 -4.26
N CYS A 242 3.41 18.07 -3.31
CA CYS A 242 3.53 17.56 -1.95
C CYS A 242 2.24 17.82 -1.16
N GLY A 243 1.86 16.87 -0.31
CA GLY A 243 0.88 17.06 0.76
C GLY A 243 1.54 16.91 2.11
N GLU A 244 0.91 17.44 3.15
CA GLU A 244 1.41 17.38 4.52
C GLU A 244 0.35 16.81 5.46
N ILE A 245 0.79 15.95 6.36
CA ILE A 245 0.02 15.51 7.52
C ILE A 245 0.42 16.36 8.72
N VAL A 246 -0.48 17.23 9.15
CA VAL A 246 -0.28 18.06 10.34
C VAL A 246 -0.98 17.40 11.52
N LEU A 247 -0.18 16.91 12.47
CA LEU A 247 -0.67 16.23 13.66
C LEU A 247 -1.08 17.23 14.74
N ASN A 248 -2.20 16.97 15.42
CA ASN A 248 -2.61 17.76 16.60
C ASN A 248 -1.83 17.35 17.86
N ASP A 249 -1.26 16.13 17.90
CA ASP A 249 -0.45 15.57 18.99
C ASP A 249 0.83 14.91 18.45
N ALA A 250 1.85 14.81 19.32
CA ALA A 250 3.21 14.39 18.96
C ALA A 250 3.38 12.91 18.56
N PHE A 251 2.32 12.10 18.56
CA PHE A 251 2.37 10.69 18.15
C PHE A 251 1.07 10.23 17.50
N TYR A 252 1.20 9.76 16.26
CA TYR A 252 0.10 9.33 15.40
C TYR A 252 -0.16 7.83 15.59
N ALA A 253 -1.07 7.45 16.46
CA ALA A 253 -1.48 6.07 16.64
C ALA A 253 -2.51 5.63 15.58
N TYR A 254 -2.67 4.30 15.37
CA TYR A 254 -3.63 3.69 14.44
C TYR A 254 -5.06 4.26 14.57
N ASN A 255 -5.53 4.47 15.77
CA ASN A 255 -6.87 5.01 16.03
C ASN A 255 -7.07 6.43 15.50
N THR A 256 -6.03 7.25 15.54
CA THR A 256 -6.03 8.63 15.04
C THR A 256 -6.00 8.67 13.52
N LYS A 257 -5.38 7.68 12.88
CA LYS A 257 -5.21 7.61 11.41
C LYS A 257 -6.50 7.20 10.67
N TYR A 258 -7.37 6.42 11.30
CA TYR A 258 -8.52 5.79 10.62
C TYR A 258 -9.88 5.99 11.31
N ILE A 259 -9.90 6.42 12.55
CA ILE A 259 -11.13 6.49 13.37
C ILE A 259 -11.45 7.91 13.84
N ASP A 260 -10.43 8.77 13.99
CA ASP A 260 -10.59 10.13 14.53
C ASP A 260 -10.38 11.18 13.44
N ASP A 261 -11.49 11.73 12.92
CA ASP A 261 -11.48 12.78 11.90
C ASP A 261 -10.78 14.08 12.38
N ASP A 262 -10.62 14.27 13.69
CA ASP A 262 -10.00 15.44 14.31
C ASP A 262 -8.50 15.26 14.65
N GLY A 263 -7.94 14.05 14.49
CA GLY A 263 -6.58 13.72 14.95
C GLY A 263 -5.45 14.23 14.05
N ALA A 264 -5.71 14.44 12.76
CA ALA A 264 -4.72 14.91 11.80
C ALA A 264 -5.36 15.76 10.70
N LYS A 265 -4.73 16.86 10.34
CA LYS A 265 -5.15 17.71 9.23
C LYS A 265 -4.32 17.41 7.99
N VAL A 266 -5.01 17.09 6.88
CA VAL A 266 -4.39 16.93 5.56
C VAL A 266 -4.35 18.29 4.86
N VAL A 267 -3.15 18.74 4.47
CA VAL A 267 -2.91 19.99 3.74
C VAL A 267 -2.39 19.68 2.34
N VAL A 268 -3.14 20.05 1.31
CA VAL A 268 -2.78 19.85 -0.10
C VAL A 268 -3.08 21.13 -0.90
N PRO A 269 -2.08 21.69 -1.59
CA PRO A 269 -0.65 21.38 -1.49
C PRO A 269 -0.05 21.77 -0.13
N ALA A 270 1.04 21.12 0.27
CA ALA A 270 1.81 21.50 1.45
C ALA A 270 2.45 22.88 1.26
N ASP A 271 2.51 23.65 2.34
CA ASP A 271 3.20 24.96 2.34
C ASP A 271 4.72 24.75 2.43
N LEU A 272 5.37 24.77 1.28
CA LEU A 272 6.80 24.51 1.07
C LEU A 272 7.41 25.49 0.06
N ASP A 273 8.65 25.85 0.27
CA ASP A 273 9.42 26.53 -0.76
C ASP A 273 9.53 25.68 -2.02
N ASN A 274 9.51 26.31 -3.20
CA ASN A 274 9.55 25.62 -4.49
C ASN A 274 10.76 24.70 -4.63
N ALA A 275 11.93 25.10 -4.14
CA ALA A 275 13.16 24.28 -4.22
C ALA A 275 13.05 23.03 -3.34
N ILE A 276 12.48 23.16 -2.14
CA ILE A 276 12.25 22.05 -1.21
C ILE A 276 11.21 21.09 -1.78
N SER A 277 10.08 21.62 -2.26
CA SER A 277 9.05 20.81 -2.92
C SER A 277 9.60 20.04 -4.10
N LEU A 278 10.42 20.67 -4.95
CA LEU A 278 11.07 20.01 -6.08
C LEU A 278 12.01 18.90 -5.61
N HIS A 279 12.82 19.15 -4.58
CA HIS A 279 13.73 18.16 -4.02
C HIS A 279 13.00 16.93 -3.45
N ILE A 280 11.92 17.14 -2.68
CA ILE A 280 11.09 16.05 -2.16
C ILE A 280 10.49 15.22 -3.31
N ARG A 281 9.93 15.86 -4.32
CA ARG A 281 9.36 15.18 -5.49
C ARG A 281 10.40 14.38 -6.28
N GLN A 282 11.60 14.90 -6.46
CA GLN A 282 12.71 14.17 -7.09
C GLN A 282 13.16 12.96 -6.24
N THR A 283 13.20 13.12 -4.92
CA THR A 283 13.49 12.03 -3.97
C THR A 283 12.42 10.94 -4.05
N ALA A 284 11.15 11.32 -4.06
CA ALA A 284 10.02 10.39 -4.22
C ALA A 284 10.08 9.63 -5.55
N LEU A 285 10.37 10.33 -6.65
CA LEU A 285 10.54 9.71 -7.96
C LEU A 285 11.68 8.71 -7.98
N LYS A 286 12.84 9.09 -7.42
CA LYS A 286 14.00 8.21 -7.35
C LYS A 286 13.71 6.98 -6.50
N ALA A 287 13.04 7.13 -5.36
CA ALA A 287 12.65 6.02 -4.49
C ALA A 287 11.71 5.03 -5.22
N TYR A 288 10.70 5.54 -5.92
CA TYR A 288 9.80 4.77 -6.76
C TYR A 288 10.55 3.93 -7.80
N GLN A 289 11.51 4.55 -8.50
CA GLN A 289 12.31 3.89 -9.53
C GLN A 289 13.28 2.85 -8.94
N VAL A 290 13.95 3.16 -7.83
CA VAL A 290 14.88 2.24 -7.14
C VAL A 290 14.16 0.97 -6.70
N LEU A 291 12.94 1.10 -6.17
CA LEU A 291 12.14 -0.05 -5.74
C LEU A 291 11.35 -0.69 -6.89
N ASN A 292 11.60 -0.25 -8.14
CA ASN A 292 10.97 -0.77 -9.36
C ASN A 292 9.42 -0.80 -9.26
N CYS A 293 8.84 0.23 -8.64
CA CYS A 293 7.40 0.39 -8.55
C CYS A 293 6.78 0.66 -9.92
N LEU A 294 5.51 0.28 -10.08
CA LEU A 294 4.71 0.45 -11.27
C LEU A 294 3.30 0.92 -10.89
N GLY A 295 2.64 1.58 -11.84
CA GLY A 295 1.25 2.02 -11.69
C GLY A 295 1.11 3.14 -10.69
N MET A 296 1.21 2.86 -9.40
CA MET A 296 1.04 3.84 -8.33
C MET A 296 1.90 3.54 -7.10
N SER A 297 2.24 4.58 -6.36
CA SER A 297 2.63 4.50 -4.94
C SER A 297 2.48 5.86 -4.27
N ARG A 298 2.47 5.87 -2.93
CA ARG A 298 2.67 7.08 -2.12
C ARG A 298 4.01 6.95 -1.40
N VAL A 299 4.83 7.97 -1.53
CA VAL A 299 6.13 8.06 -0.85
C VAL A 299 6.00 9.05 0.28
N ASP A 300 6.26 8.60 1.49
CA ASP A 300 6.14 9.36 2.72
C ASP A 300 7.54 9.70 3.23
N VAL A 301 7.79 10.98 3.51
CA VAL A 301 9.08 11.48 3.94
C VAL A 301 8.97 12.38 5.16
N PHE A 302 10.03 12.45 5.96
CA PHE A 302 10.22 13.49 6.95
C PHE A 302 11.06 14.62 6.35
N LEU A 303 10.57 15.86 6.47
CA LEU A 303 11.33 17.07 6.18
C LEU A 303 11.81 17.67 7.50
N THR A 304 13.11 17.61 7.76
CA THR A 304 13.72 18.13 8.98
C THR A 304 13.84 19.66 8.96
N GLU A 305 14.14 20.28 10.10
CA GLU A 305 14.31 21.73 10.21
C GLU A 305 15.49 22.27 9.36
N ASP A 306 16.52 21.45 9.14
CA ASP A 306 17.66 21.75 8.26
C ASP A 306 17.41 21.36 6.79
N ASN A 307 16.15 21.10 6.43
CA ASN A 307 15.68 20.76 5.09
C ASN A 307 16.22 19.44 4.52
N GLN A 308 16.62 18.49 5.36
CA GLN A 308 16.92 17.14 4.90
C GLN A 308 15.62 16.39 4.61
N VAL A 309 15.61 15.64 3.51
CA VAL A 309 14.49 14.79 3.10
C VAL A 309 14.85 13.35 3.44
N ILE A 310 14.18 12.77 4.43
CA ILE A 310 14.43 11.41 4.91
C ILE A 310 13.21 10.56 4.57
N ILE A 311 13.40 9.50 3.77
CA ILE A 311 12.30 8.61 3.39
C ILE A 311 11.88 7.79 4.62
N ASN A 312 10.58 7.81 4.91
CA ASN A 312 9.97 7.00 5.94
C ASN A 312 9.51 5.65 5.37
N GLU A 313 8.58 5.68 4.42
CA GLU A 313 8.03 4.47 3.80
C GLU A 313 7.49 4.72 2.39
N ILE A 314 7.21 3.63 1.65
CA ILE A 314 6.58 3.65 0.35
C ILE A 314 5.38 2.72 0.39
N ASN A 315 4.19 3.30 0.16
CA ASN A 315 2.92 2.59 0.17
C ASN A 315 2.54 2.20 -1.26
N THR A 316 2.50 0.92 -1.55
CA THR A 316 2.27 0.37 -2.90
C THR A 316 0.79 0.35 -3.30
N LEU A 317 -0.11 0.20 -2.34
CA LEU A 317 -1.56 0.36 -2.51
C LEU A 317 -2.07 1.39 -1.51
N PRO A 318 -1.80 2.69 -1.73
CA PRO A 318 -2.20 3.73 -0.79
C PRO A 318 -3.70 3.79 -0.61
N GLY A 319 -4.16 4.30 0.54
CA GLY A 319 -5.58 4.51 0.81
C GLY A 319 -6.26 5.26 -0.35
N PHE A 320 -7.44 4.77 -0.74
CA PHE A 320 -8.15 5.23 -1.94
C PHE A 320 -9.58 5.67 -1.64
N THR A 321 -9.80 6.30 -0.46
CA THR A 321 -11.06 6.99 -0.13
C THR A 321 -11.02 8.45 -0.60
N ASN A 322 -12.16 9.12 -0.65
CA ASN A 322 -12.23 10.54 -1.03
C ASN A 322 -11.45 11.47 -0.10
N ILE A 323 -11.17 11.04 1.14
CA ILE A 323 -10.37 11.79 2.11
C ILE A 323 -8.89 11.38 2.09
N SER A 324 -8.53 10.29 1.43
CA SER A 324 -7.15 9.79 1.37
C SER A 324 -6.23 10.75 0.61
N MET A 325 -4.98 10.82 1.07
CA MET A 325 -3.98 11.74 0.51
C MET A 325 -3.70 11.47 -0.98
N TYR A 326 -3.56 10.21 -1.39
CA TYR A 326 -3.19 9.86 -2.77
C TYR A 326 -4.14 10.46 -3.82
N PRO A 327 -5.46 10.25 -3.77
CA PRO A 327 -6.36 10.90 -4.73
C PRO A 327 -6.43 12.43 -4.56
N LYS A 328 -6.34 12.97 -3.34
CA LYS A 328 -6.33 14.43 -3.13
C LYS A 328 -5.13 15.10 -3.79
N LEU A 329 -3.96 14.48 -3.73
CA LEU A 329 -2.75 14.98 -4.39
C LEU A 329 -2.95 15.09 -5.90
N TRP A 330 -3.55 14.09 -6.54
CA TRP A 330 -3.84 14.14 -7.98
C TRP A 330 -4.96 15.11 -8.33
N GLN A 331 -6.00 15.19 -7.50
CA GLN A 331 -7.07 16.20 -7.69
C GLN A 331 -6.52 17.63 -7.68
N SER A 332 -5.49 17.91 -6.88
CA SER A 332 -4.84 19.24 -6.85
C SER A 332 -4.14 19.61 -8.17
N THR A 333 -3.86 18.63 -9.02
CA THR A 333 -3.32 18.86 -10.38
C THR A 333 -4.39 18.97 -11.47
N GLY A 334 -5.67 18.78 -11.12
CA GLY A 334 -6.79 18.74 -12.04
C GLY A 334 -7.15 17.35 -12.54
N LEU A 335 -6.44 16.28 -12.12
CA LEU A 335 -6.81 14.90 -12.41
C LEU A 335 -7.89 14.45 -11.44
N ASP A 336 -9.15 14.38 -11.91
CA ASP A 336 -10.27 13.95 -11.08
C ASP A 336 -10.20 12.45 -10.72
N TYR A 337 -10.99 12.06 -9.74
CA TYR A 337 -10.95 10.71 -9.17
C TYR A 337 -11.31 9.62 -10.18
N GLN A 338 -12.32 9.85 -11.03
CA GLN A 338 -12.72 8.91 -12.08
C GLN A 338 -11.62 8.74 -13.14
N SER A 339 -11.01 9.86 -13.54
CA SER A 339 -9.88 9.87 -14.49
C SER A 339 -8.64 9.16 -13.91
N LEU A 340 -8.38 9.34 -12.61
CA LEU A 340 -7.30 8.63 -11.91
C LEU A 340 -7.51 7.11 -11.91
N ILE A 341 -8.71 6.63 -11.58
CA ILE A 341 -9.06 5.20 -11.65
C ILE A 341 -8.86 4.66 -13.07
N THR A 342 -9.38 5.39 -14.08
CA THR A 342 -9.23 5.03 -15.48
C THR A 342 -7.76 4.90 -15.88
N LYS A 343 -6.93 5.90 -15.51
CA LYS A 343 -5.49 5.90 -15.81
C LYS A 343 -4.76 4.73 -15.17
N LEU A 344 -5.09 4.38 -13.94
CA LEU A 344 -4.50 3.23 -13.24
C LEU A 344 -4.84 1.90 -13.93
N ILE A 345 -6.07 1.74 -14.40
CA ILE A 345 -6.50 0.57 -15.17
C ILE A 345 -5.73 0.51 -16.51
N GLU A 346 -5.61 1.64 -17.21
CA GLU A 346 -4.87 1.73 -18.46
C GLU A 346 -3.39 1.37 -18.27
N LEU A 347 -2.73 1.84 -17.21
CA LEU A 347 -1.35 1.51 -16.87
C LEU A 347 -1.17 0.00 -16.61
N ALA A 348 -2.10 -0.64 -15.92
CA ALA A 348 -2.08 -2.08 -15.67
C ALA A 348 -2.16 -2.88 -16.99
N LEU A 349 -3.07 -2.51 -17.87
CA LEU A 349 -3.24 -3.15 -19.18
C LEU A 349 -2.03 -2.91 -20.11
N GLU A 350 -1.47 -1.70 -20.08
CA GLU A 350 -0.26 -1.36 -20.84
C GLU A 350 0.93 -2.20 -20.41
N HIS A 351 1.20 -2.28 -19.10
CA HIS A 351 2.28 -3.07 -18.54
C HIS A 351 2.14 -4.56 -18.90
N HIS A 352 0.94 -5.11 -18.68
CA HIS A 352 0.66 -6.52 -19.02
C HIS A 352 0.88 -6.80 -20.51
N LYS A 353 0.41 -5.91 -21.41
CA LYS A 353 0.62 -6.04 -22.84
C LYS A 353 2.11 -6.03 -23.22
N LYS A 354 2.92 -5.18 -22.57
CA LYS A 354 4.37 -5.10 -22.80
C LYS A 354 5.10 -6.36 -22.34
N THR A 355 4.69 -6.94 -21.23
CA THR A 355 5.31 -8.14 -20.67
C THR A 355 4.88 -9.42 -21.39
N ALA A 356 3.64 -9.49 -21.87
CA ALA A 356 3.08 -10.66 -22.57
C ALA A 356 3.82 -11.01 -23.87
N VAL A 357 4.53 -10.06 -24.49
CA VAL A 357 5.30 -10.32 -25.73
C VAL A 357 6.74 -10.80 -25.47
N LEU A 358 7.17 -10.83 -24.20
CA LEU A 358 8.51 -11.26 -23.84
C LEU A 358 8.64 -12.79 -24.02
N LYS A 359 9.78 -13.24 -24.55
CA LYS A 359 10.05 -14.66 -24.74
C LYS A 359 10.26 -15.35 -23.38
N THR A 360 9.48 -16.36 -23.10
CA THR A 360 9.58 -17.19 -21.90
C THR A 360 10.28 -18.54 -22.14
N LYS A 361 10.57 -18.87 -23.41
CA LYS A 361 11.26 -20.11 -23.81
C LYS A 361 12.48 -19.77 -24.67
N CYS A 362 13.59 -20.48 -24.43
CA CYS A 362 14.69 -20.49 -25.39
C CYS A 362 14.25 -21.33 -26.60
N GLU A 363 14.32 -20.74 -27.79
CA GLU A 363 14.31 -21.50 -29.04
C GLU A 363 15.72 -22.12 -29.16
N LEU A 364 15.83 -23.44 -28.92
CA LEU A 364 17.06 -24.23 -29.14
C LEU A 364 17.18 -24.54 -30.62
#